data_30267c95201a31edd69154033bf1772a
#
_entry.id   30267c95201a31edd69154033bf1772a
#
_cell.length_a   1.000
_cell.length_b   1.000
_cell.length_c   1.000
_cell.angle_alpha   90.00
_cell.angle_beta   90.00
_cell.angle_gamma   90.00
#
_symmetry.space_group_name_H-M   'P 1'
#
loop_
_entity.id
_entity.type
_entity.pdbx_description
1 polymer ?
#
loop_
_entity_poly.entity_id
_entity_poly.type
_entity_poly.pdbx_seq_one_letter_code
_entity_poly.pdbx_strand_id
1 'polypeptide(L)'
;MYTQHLSTLQFLTFVAFGVVVLAALWRLLPGKEPPVRTEPYPAEQLAAHDRRLPKYFLAGGGFLVLGSLHMVVKNLPWVADWLARAGYPGHLVRDLSNTHVMIIGGGTLIVSGLTWYALPRMVGRPLASEGLAHGAFWFTAAGLLLFYVALVANGIAMGRLVAHGWEYEAAKEHMGKLYRVPVGMGAGVMGIGYWCFAANVMLTAFQGRLVRCPKPTGHLWKFLGAGAAGLTVGTVQGVIQVQPAHADWLFRAGHAGEWIDPISHAHVNLVTGLTMLTAGVLFYLLPLLGAVPPSRRLANACFAALLGGSLAFYAAALYLGFHEGRLVVEGGLTPEQAEEATPLHAVLIMTGGTAMLLGFWLFLATVVRAVRPARGPARAFVLAGCGALAVGTLQGPVQAFPAVNELLERGGEAGEVIVNLHAQLNMLGGLMVILVGLALLLLAELGVREWPRHARFVLKPASGGVAVYYAAGIALSAVAASRVAGRETYGQAVAALEPWQALVLVPAALGVLAGFSAFAAA
;
A
#
# COMPACT_ATOMS: atom_id res chain seq x y z
N MET A 1 -21.47 -23.88 -16.53
CA MET A 1 -21.17 -23.13 -17.76
C MET A 1 -20.62 -21.72 -17.51
N TYR A 2 -21.09 -20.99 -16.50
CA TYR A 2 -20.58 -19.64 -16.12
C TYR A 2 -19.15 -19.66 -15.57
N THR A 3 -18.72 -20.71 -14.88
CA THR A 3 -17.40 -20.85 -14.27
C THR A 3 -16.25 -21.01 -15.28
N GLN A 4 -16.48 -21.64 -16.42
CA GLN A 4 -15.45 -21.78 -17.47
C GLN A 4 -15.12 -20.45 -18.17
N HIS A 5 -16.11 -19.57 -18.35
CA HIS A 5 -15.87 -18.27 -18.96
C HIS A 5 -15.15 -17.30 -18.03
N LEU A 6 -15.39 -17.37 -16.70
CA LEU A 6 -14.71 -16.55 -15.73
C LEU A 6 -13.22 -16.91 -15.62
N SER A 7 -12.88 -18.20 -15.59
CA SER A 7 -11.49 -18.66 -15.56
C SER A 7 -10.71 -18.27 -16.82
N THR A 8 -11.37 -18.30 -17.98
CA THR A 8 -10.79 -17.89 -19.25
C THR A 8 -10.59 -16.37 -19.31
N LEU A 9 -11.54 -15.57 -18.86
CA LEU A 9 -11.41 -14.10 -18.82
C LEU A 9 -10.34 -13.65 -17.82
N GLN A 10 -10.27 -14.27 -16.66
CA GLN A 10 -9.22 -14.05 -15.67
C GLN A 10 -7.85 -14.40 -16.24
N PHE A 11 -7.70 -15.58 -16.83
CA PHE A 11 -6.47 -16.00 -17.50
C PHE A 11 -6.07 -15.02 -18.63
N LEU A 12 -7.01 -14.61 -19.48
CA LEU A 12 -6.76 -13.63 -20.54
C LEU A 12 -6.38 -12.25 -19.98
N THR A 13 -6.96 -11.83 -18.87
CA THR A 13 -6.60 -10.60 -18.19
C THR A 13 -5.17 -10.67 -17.65
N PHE A 14 -4.77 -11.80 -17.06
CA PHE A 14 -3.39 -12.03 -16.62
C PHE A 14 -2.40 -12.12 -17.77
N VAL A 15 -2.76 -12.80 -18.86
CA VAL A 15 -1.94 -12.87 -20.06
C VAL A 15 -1.79 -11.48 -20.68
N ALA A 16 -2.89 -10.74 -20.85
CA ALA A 16 -2.85 -9.37 -21.35
C ALA A 16 -2.02 -8.46 -20.45
N PHE A 17 -2.13 -8.62 -19.13
CA PHE A 17 -1.30 -7.92 -18.17
C PHE A 17 0.18 -8.34 -18.28
N GLY A 18 0.48 -9.61 -18.28
CA GLY A 18 1.84 -10.12 -18.50
C GLY A 18 2.45 -9.58 -19.79
N VAL A 19 1.67 -9.54 -20.87
CA VAL A 19 2.08 -8.93 -22.15
C VAL A 19 2.32 -7.43 -22.03
N VAL A 20 1.46 -6.68 -21.32
CA VAL A 20 1.66 -5.24 -21.11
C VAL A 20 2.90 -4.97 -20.26
N VAL A 21 3.10 -5.73 -19.17
CA VAL A 21 4.31 -5.65 -18.34
C VAL A 21 5.55 -6.06 -19.12
N LEU A 22 5.52 -7.18 -19.83
CA LEU A 22 6.64 -7.64 -20.67
C LEU A 22 6.91 -6.67 -21.82
N ALA A 23 5.90 -6.10 -22.45
CA ALA A 23 6.06 -5.09 -23.50
C ALA A 23 6.59 -3.77 -22.92
N ALA A 24 6.17 -3.38 -21.71
CA ALA A 24 6.75 -2.27 -20.99
C ALA A 24 8.20 -2.54 -20.58
N LEU A 25 8.50 -3.73 -20.04
CA LEU A 25 9.87 -4.17 -19.72
C LEU A 25 10.72 -4.30 -20.98
N TRP A 26 10.21 -4.87 -22.07
CA TRP A 26 10.90 -4.96 -23.36
C TRP A 26 11.25 -3.59 -23.92
N ARG A 27 10.34 -2.64 -23.82
CA ARG A 27 10.61 -1.25 -24.20
C ARG A 27 11.51 -0.50 -23.21
N LEU A 28 11.72 -1.03 -22.01
CA LEU A 28 12.70 -0.55 -21.04
C LEU A 28 14.12 -1.04 -21.34
N LEU A 29 14.29 -2.08 -22.18
CA LEU A 29 15.59 -2.52 -22.66
C LEU A 29 16.22 -1.42 -23.56
N PRO A 30 17.55 -1.26 -23.54
CA PRO A 30 18.22 -0.22 -24.29
C PRO A 30 18.01 -0.44 -25.81
N GLY A 31 17.13 0.35 -26.41
CA GLY A 31 16.99 0.47 -27.86
C GLY A 31 18.05 1.44 -28.42
N LYS A 32 18.05 1.63 -29.76
CA LYS A 32 18.89 2.63 -30.43
C LYS A 32 18.75 3.99 -29.72
N GLU A 33 19.88 4.60 -29.42
CA GLU A 33 19.93 5.86 -28.67
C GLU A 33 19.18 6.97 -29.41
N PRO A 34 18.16 7.60 -28.81
CA PRO A 34 17.43 8.69 -29.43
C PRO A 34 18.30 9.97 -29.51
N PRO A 35 17.96 10.92 -30.42
CA PRO A 35 18.69 12.18 -30.56
C PRO A 35 18.68 12.99 -29.24
N VAL A 36 19.81 13.65 -28.96
CA VAL A 36 19.97 14.49 -27.76
C VAL A 36 19.26 15.82 -27.97
N ARG A 37 18.36 16.18 -27.05
CA ARG A 37 17.83 17.54 -27.00
C ARG A 37 18.82 18.44 -26.26
N THR A 38 19.25 19.52 -26.89
CA THR A 38 20.22 20.47 -26.32
C THR A 38 19.56 21.56 -25.48
N GLU A 39 18.28 21.84 -25.68
CA GLU A 39 17.56 22.87 -24.94
C GLU A 39 16.98 22.36 -23.61
N PRO A 40 17.24 23.05 -22.49
CA PRO A 40 16.64 22.73 -21.21
C PRO A 40 15.13 23.00 -21.23
N TYR A 41 14.39 22.26 -20.41
CA TYR A 41 12.97 22.50 -20.18
C TYR A 41 12.75 23.92 -19.60
N PRO A 42 11.83 24.75 -20.15
CA PRO A 42 11.68 26.14 -19.73
C PRO A 42 11.37 26.26 -18.23
N ALA A 43 12.16 27.07 -17.52
CA ALA A 43 12.03 27.25 -16.07
C ALA A 43 10.64 27.79 -15.66
N GLU A 44 10.06 28.66 -16.46
CA GLU A 44 8.72 29.22 -16.21
C GLU A 44 7.61 28.17 -16.25
N GLN A 45 7.69 27.20 -17.18
CA GLN A 45 6.72 26.11 -17.26
C GLN A 45 6.86 25.15 -16.06
N LEU A 46 8.09 24.88 -15.61
CA LEU A 46 8.33 24.12 -14.39
C LEU A 46 7.75 24.85 -13.19
N ALA A 47 8.00 26.14 -13.03
CA ALA A 47 7.48 26.93 -11.92
C ALA A 47 5.94 27.01 -11.92
N ALA A 48 5.32 27.10 -13.09
CA ALA A 48 3.85 27.08 -13.21
C ALA A 48 3.27 25.73 -12.82
N HIS A 49 3.95 24.62 -13.15
CA HIS A 49 3.59 23.28 -12.76
C HIS A 49 3.75 23.08 -11.24
N ASP A 50 4.89 23.49 -10.68
CA ASP A 50 5.22 23.33 -9.27
C ASP A 50 4.21 24.00 -8.32
N ARG A 51 3.64 25.14 -8.72
CA ARG A 51 2.58 25.83 -7.95
C ARG A 51 1.33 24.99 -7.71
N ARG A 52 1.14 23.89 -8.45
CA ARG A 52 -0.01 22.99 -8.31
C ARG A 52 0.25 21.81 -7.41
N LEU A 53 1.51 21.56 -7.01
CA LEU A 53 1.89 20.40 -6.22
C LEU A 53 1.41 20.43 -4.76
N PRO A 54 1.34 21.59 -4.07
CA PRO A 54 0.92 21.64 -2.67
C PRO A 54 -0.45 21.01 -2.40
N LYS A 55 -1.38 21.03 -3.36
CA LYS A 55 -2.71 20.40 -3.19
C LYS A 55 -2.62 18.91 -2.91
N TYR A 56 -1.63 18.20 -3.50
CA TYR A 56 -1.42 16.77 -3.27
C TYR A 56 -0.97 16.48 -1.85
N PHE A 57 -0.09 17.34 -1.31
CA PHE A 57 0.41 17.20 0.05
C PHE A 57 -0.64 17.59 1.08
N LEU A 58 -1.42 18.64 0.82
CA LEU A 58 -2.53 19.05 1.67
C LEU A 58 -3.63 17.97 1.72
N ALA A 59 -4.06 17.45 0.56
CA ALA A 59 -5.07 16.40 0.52
C ALA A 59 -4.55 15.11 1.14
N GLY A 60 -3.30 14.69 0.82
CA GLY A 60 -2.66 13.54 1.44
C GLY A 60 -2.55 13.67 2.96
N GLY A 61 -2.15 14.85 3.45
CA GLY A 61 -2.13 15.16 4.88
C GLY A 61 -3.52 15.07 5.51
N GLY A 62 -4.55 15.61 4.85
CA GLY A 62 -5.94 15.51 5.30
C GLY A 62 -6.43 14.07 5.43
N PHE A 63 -6.11 13.20 4.46
CA PHE A 63 -6.44 11.78 4.54
C PHE A 63 -5.65 11.05 5.63
N LEU A 64 -4.39 11.40 5.87
CA LEU A 64 -3.62 10.86 7.00
C LEU A 64 -4.23 11.26 8.34
N VAL A 65 -4.71 12.49 8.47
CA VAL A 65 -5.43 12.96 9.67
C VAL A 65 -6.73 12.18 9.85
N LEU A 66 -7.55 12.05 8.79
CA LEU A 66 -8.80 11.30 8.82
C LEU A 66 -8.57 9.84 9.24
N GLY A 67 -7.60 9.16 8.63
CA GLY A 67 -7.27 7.78 8.95
C GLY A 67 -6.69 7.62 10.36
N SER A 68 -5.89 8.58 10.82
CA SER A 68 -5.36 8.56 12.20
C SER A 68 -6.45 8.81 13.23
N LEU A 69 -7.42 9.69 12.94
CA LEU A 69 -8.60 9.88 13.79
C LEU A 69 -9.43 8.59 13.84
N HIS A 70 -9.63 7.94 12.70
CA HIS A 70 -10.28 6.63 12.65
C HIS A 70 -9.50 5.59 13.49
N MET A 71 -8.16 5.59 13.40
CA MET A 71 -7.32 4.71 14.21
C MET A 71 -7.50 4.96 15.71
N VAL A 72 -7.68 6.20 16.16
CA VAL A 72 -8.04 6.50 17.56
C VAL A 72 -9.41 5.93 17.90
N VAL A 73 -10.42 6.24 17.07
CA VAL A 73 -11.83 5.85 17.34
C VAL A 73 -11.99 4.34 17.42
N LYS A 74 -11.40 3.58 16.48
CA LYS A 74 -11.53 2.11 16.46
C LYS A 74 -10.90 1.41 17.66
N ASN A 75 -9.96 2.06 18.36
CA ASN A 75 -9.31 1.54 19.56
C ASN A 75 -9.96 1.99 20.87
N LEU A 76 -11.02 2.82 20.81
CA LEU A 76 -11.81 3.13 22.01
C LEU A 76 -12.51 1.85 22.50
N PRO A 77 -12.49 1.53 23.81
CA PRO A 77 -12.96 0.24 24.32
C PRO A 77 -14.34 -0.17 23.82
N TRP A 78 -15.32 0.72 23.95
CA TRP A 78 -16.69 0.45 23.52
C TRP A 78 -16.85 0.30 21.99
N VAL A 79 -15.97 0.94 21.19
CA VAL A 79 -15.95 0.77 19.73
C VAL A 79 -15.29 -0.56 19.38
N ALA A 80 -14.15 -0.89 19.98
CA ALA A 80 -13.45 -2.14 19.76
C ALA A 80 -14.32 -3.36 20.09
N ASP A 81 -15.03 -3.33 21.24
CA ASP A 81 -15.98 -4.36 21.62
C ASP A 81 -17.13 -4.49 20.62
N TRP A 82 -17.70 -3.35 20.17
CA TRP A 82 -18.74 -3.38 19.16
C TRP A 82 -18.22 -3.95 17.82
N LEU A 83 -17.02 -3.56 17.38
CA LEU A 83 -16.40 -4.05 16.14
C LEU A 83 -16.16 -5.57 16.20
N ALA A 84 -15.73 -6.09 17.35
CA ALA A 84 -15.56 -7.53 17.56
C ALA A 84 -16.89 -8.29 17.47
N ARG A 85 -17.96 -7.77 18.08
CA ARG A 85 -19.31 -8.39 18.00
C ARG A 85 -19.94 -8.27 16.61
N ALA A 86 -19.57 -7.27 15.83
CA ALA A 86 -20.04 -7.09 14.47
C ALA A 86 -19.41 -8.09 13.47
N GLY A 87 -18.36 -8.82 13.85
CA GLY A 87 -17.70 -9.80 12.98
C GLY A 87 -17.13 -9.20 11.68
N TYR A 88 -17.36 -9.86 10.54
CA TYR A 88 -16.83 -9.39 9.25
C TYR A 88 -17.25 -7.95 8.88
N PRO A 89 -18.50 -7.48 9.08
CA PRO A 89 -18.83 -6.05 8.95
C PRO A 89 -17.98 -5.14 9.82
N GLY A 90 -17.60 -5.57 11.02
CA GLY A 90 -16.67 -4.86 11.89
C GLY A 90 -15.28 -4.71 11.26
N HIS A 91 -14.78 -5.75 10.56
CA HIS A 91 -13.54 -5.69 9.80
C HIS A 91 -13.58 -4.65 8.66
N LEU A 92 -14.72 -4.52 7.94
CA LEU A 92 -14.87 -3.48 6.92
C LEU A 92 -14.67 -2.08 7.50
N VAL A 93 -15.18 -1.82 8.70
CA VAL A 93 -14.99 -0.55 9.41
C VAL A 93 -13.57 -0.46 9.97
N ARG A 94 -13.12 -1.46 10.74
CA ARG A 94 -11.89 -1.41 11.53
C ARG A 94 -10.63 -1.32 10.68
N ASP A 95 -10.50 -2.20 9.67
CA ASP A 95 -9.23 -2.39 8.98
C ASP A 95 -9.30 -1.95 7.52
N LEU A 96 -10.29 -2.41 6.77
CA LEU A 96 -10.36 -2.16 5.34
C LEU A 96 -10.49 -0.66 5.03
N SER A 97 -11.44 0.03 5.66
CA SER A 97 -11.64 1.46 5.42
C SER A 97 -10.48 2.30 5.93
N ASN A 98 -9.93 1.99 7.12
CA ASN A 98 -8.81 2.71 7.71
C ASN A 98 -7.53 2.57 6.87
N THR A 99 -7.20 1.36 6.43
CA THR A 99 -6.04 1.08 5.60
C THR A 99 -6.11 1.83 4.28
N HIS A 100 -7.27 1.80 3.60
CA HIS A 100 -7.44 2.50 2.32
C HIS A 100 -7.28 4.02 2.47
N VAL A 101 -7.90 4.63 3.48
CA VAL A 101 -7.82 6.09 3.64
C VAL A 101 -6.40 6.57 3.96
N MET A 102 -5.64 5.81 4.75
CA MET A 102 -4.26 6.19 5.08
C MET A 102 -3.28 5.92 3.95
N ILE A 103 -3.37 4.76 3.33
CA ILE A 103 -2.39 4.35 2.31
C ILE A 103 -2.71 5.00 0.97
N ILE A 104 -3.93 4.89 0.50
CA ILE A 104 -4.33 5.45 -0.78
C ILE A 104 -4.43 6.97 -0.68
N GLY A 105 -5.18 7.48 0.30
CA GLY A 105 -5.35 8.92 0.48
C GLY A 105 -4.04 9.60 0.87
N GLY A 106 -3.39 9.10 1.90
CA GLY A 106 -2.11 9.63 2.35
C GLY A 106 -0.98 9.34 1.36
N GLY A 107 -0.64 8.06 1.22
CA GLY A 107 0.55 7.64 0.48
C GLY A 107 0.51 7.95 -1.00
N THR A 108 -0.57 7.55 -1.69
CA THR A 108 -0.62 7.71 -3.15
C THR A 108 -0.73 9.17 -3.57
N LEU A 109 -1.49 10.01 -2.86
CA LEU A 109 -1.54 11.43 -3.21
C LEU A 109 -0.20 12.11 -2.98
N ILE A 110 0.46 11.86 -1.84
CA ILE A 110 1.78 12.44 -1.56
C ILE A 110 2.80 11.99 -2.60
N VAL A 111 2.89 10.68 -2.89
CA VAL A 111 3.85 10.18 -3.88
C VAL A 111 3.53 10.67 -5.29
N SER A 112 2.25 10.89 -5.61
CA SER A 112 1.85 11.49 -6.90
C SER A 112 2.39 12.91 -7.03
N GLY A 113 2.24 13.74 -6.00
CA GLY A 113 2.81 15.10 -5.99
C GLY A 113 4.33 15.08 -6.17
N LEU A 114 5.03 14.20 -5.45
CA LEU A 114 6.47 14.00 -5.59
C LEU A 114 6.86 13.48 -6.99
N THR A 115 6.06 12.59 -7.56
CA THR A 115 6.27 12.06 -8.93
C THR A 115 6.11 13.16 -9.96
N TRP A 116 5.10 14.01 -9.84
CA TRP A 116 4.89 15.15 -10.74
C TRP A 116 6.02 16.18 -10.67
N TYR A 117 6.66 16.33 -9.52
CA TYR A 117 7.89 17.13 -9.42
C TYR A 117 9.08 16.46 -10.10
N ALA A 118 9.30 15.18 -9.82
CA ALA A 118 10.51 14.46 -10.21
C ALA A 118 10.52 14.06 -11.69
N LEU A 119 9.41 13.49 -12.21
CA LEU A 119 9.35 12.90 -13.55
C LEU A 119 9.68 13.89 -14.68
N PRO A 120 9.08 15.09 -14.77
CA PRO A 120 9.45 16.07 -15.81
C PRO A 120 10.93 16.42 -15.79
N ARG A 121 11.51 16.50 -14.59
CA ARG A 121 12.93 16.82 -14.39
C ARG A 121 13.85 15.68 -14.74
N MET A 122 13.44 14.43 -14.48
CA MET A 122 14.18 13.22 -14.87
C MET A 122 14.22 13.05 -16.38
N VAL A 123 13.09 13.28 -17.07
CA VAL A 123 12.97 13.05 -18.51
C VAL A 123 13.21 14.31 -19.35
N GLY A 124 13.38 15.48 -18.71
CA GLY A 124 13.64 16.76 -19.38
C GLY A 124 12.46 17.27 -20.21
N ARG A 125 11.21 16.99 -19.80
CA ARG A 125 9.98 17.31 -20.54
C ARG A 125 8.83 17.64 -19.61
N PRO A 126 7.81 18.43 -20.07
CA PRO A 126 6.56 18.60 -19.34
C PRO A 126 5.83 17.28 -19.18
N LEU A 127 4.87 17.24 -18.25
CA LEU A 127 3.89 16.16 -18.21
C LEU A 127 3.15 16.08 -19.55
N ALA A 128 2.85 14.85 -19.97
CA ALA A 128 2.13 14.60 -21.22
C ALA A 128 0.74 15.28 -21.22
N SER A 129 0.09 15.34 -20.04
CA SER A 129 -1.22 15.97 -19.90
C SER A 129 -1.46 16.50 -18.47
N GLU A 130 -1.70 17.80 -18.37
CA GLU A 130 -2.18 18.40 -17.13
C GLU A 130 -3.60 17.94 -16.78
N GLY A 131 -4.43 17.66 -17.78
CA GLY A 131 -5.77 17.10 -17.58
C GLY A 131 -5.73 15.73 -16.91
N LEU A 132 -4.82 14.84 -17.34
CA LEU A 132 -4.62 13.54 -16.67
C LEU A 132 -4.10 13.72 -15.24
N ALA A 133 -3.22 14.69 -14.98
CA ALA A 133 -2.77 14.98 -13.61
C ALA A 133 -3.93 15.47 -12.72
N HIS A 134 -4.82 16.32 -13.26
CA HIS A 134 -6.04 16.75 -12.55
C HIS A 134 -7.00 15.58 -12.31
N GLY A 135 -7.23 14.73 -13.33
CA GLY A 135 -8.04 13.53 -13.21
C GLY A 135 -7.50 12.57 -12.15
N ALA A 136 -6.19 12.34 -12.17
CA ALA A 136 -5.51 11.52 -11.15
C ALA A 136 -5.80 12.03 -9.73
N PHE A 137 -5.74 13.34 -9.50
CA PHE A 137 -6.02 13.92 -8.20
C PHE A 137 -7.49 13.76 -7.78
N TRP A 138 -8.41 14.27 -8.61
CA TRP A 138 -9.82 14.37 -8.22
C TRP A 138 -10.51 13.01 -8.18
N PHE A 139 -10.28 12.14 -9.15
CA PHE A 139 -10.90 10.81 -9.15
C PHE A 139 -10.34 9.94 -8.04
N THR A 140 -9.03 10.02 -7.72
CA THR A 140 -8.48 9.29 -6.57
C THR A 140 -9.07 9.81 -5.26
N ALA A 141 -9.07 11.13 -5.02
CA ALA A 141 -9.54 11.71 -3.77
C ALA A 141 -11.07 11.51 -3.57
N ALA A 142 -11.88 11.82 -4.60
CA ALA A 142 -13.33 11.68 -4.52
C ALA A 142 -13.77 10.20 -4.45
N GLY A 143 -13.16 9.34 -5.29
CA GLY A 143 -13.44 7.91 -5.29
C GLY A 143 -13.09 7.25 -3.97
N LEU A 144 -11.94 7.61 -3.38
CA LEU A 144 -11.55 7.13 -2.07
C LEU A 144 -12.51 7.60 -0.96
N LEU A 145 -12.90 8.87 -0.97
CA LEU A 145 -13.85 9.39 0.03
C LEU A 145 -15.20 8.66 -0.06
N LEU A 146 -15.70 8.45 -1.28
CA LEU A 146 -16.91 7.68 -1.52
C LEU A 146 -16.76 6.24 -1.03
N PHE A 147 -15.64 5.58 -1.36
CA PHE A 147 -15.36 4.22 -0.95
C PHE A 147 -15.27 4.09 0.58
N TYR A 148 -14.53 5.01 1.23
CA TYR A 148 -14.41 5.05 2.69
C TYR A 148 -15.76 5.22 3.38
N VAL A 149 -16.56 6.21 2.95
CA VAL A 149 -17.89 6.44 3.52
C VAL A 149 -18.81 5.24 3.29
N ALA A 150 -18.76 4.63 2.10
CA ALA A 150 -19.55 3.45 1.79
C ALA A 150 -19.17 2.25 2.68
N LEU A 151 -17.88 1.99 2.88
CA LEU A 151 -17.41 0.89 3.75
C LEU A 151 -17.83 1.13 5.21
N VAL A 152 -17.61 2.33 5.73
CA VAL A 152 -17.95 2.65 7.13
C VAL A 152 -19.46 2.59 7.35
N ALA A 153 -20.26 3.25 6.50
CA ALA A 153 -21.71 3.28 6.65
C ALA A 153 -22.34 1.88 6.53
N ASN A 154 -21.94 1.12 5.51
CA ASN A 154 -22.46 -0.24 5.32
C ASN A 154 -21.93 -1.22 6.37
N GLY A 155 -20.65 -1.09 6.77
CA GLY A 155 -20.10 -1.90 7.86
C GLY A 155 -20.85 -1.67 9.17
N ILE A 156 -21.19 -0.41 9.49
CA ILE A 156 -22.02 -0.08 10.67
C ILE A 156 -23.43 -0.65 10.51
N ALA A 157 -24.08 -0.50 9.37
CA ALA A 157 -25.43 -0.98 9.15
C ALA A 157 -25.51 -2.52 9.25
N MET A 158 -24.66 -3.24 8.51
CA MET A 158 -24.59 -4.71 8.58
C MET A 158 -24.12 -5.21 9.96
N GLY A 159 -23.13 -4.53 10.56
CA GLY A 159 -22.63 -4.89 11.88
C GLY A 159 -23.68 -4.78 12.98
N ARG A 160 -24.61 -3.82 12.87
CA ARG A 160 -25.80 -3.76 13.77
C ARG A 160 -26.68 -5.00 13.61
N LEU A 161 -26.95 -5.43 12.38
CA LEU A 161 -27.77 -6.63 12.13
C LEU A 161 -27.09 -7.87 12.71
N VAL A 162 -25.79 -8.06 12.45
CA VAL A 162 -25.00 -9.19 12.97
C VAL A 162 -24.95 -9.17 14.50
N ALA A 163 -24.71 -8.00 15.11
CA ALA A 163 -24.73 -7.85 16.56
C ALA A 163 -26.09 -8.16 17.21
N HIS A 164 -27.18 -8.14 16.43
CA HIS A 164 -28.53 -8.57 16.85
C HIS A 164 -28.86 -10.01 16.44
N GLY A 165 -27.86 -10.81 16.08
CA GLY A 165 -28.02 -12.24 15.80
C GLY A 165 -28.32 -12.62 14.35
N TRP A 166 -28.18 -11.69 13.39
CA TRP A 166 -28.30 -12.04 11.99
C TRP A 166 -27.02 -12.71 11.50
N GLU A 167 -27.18 -13.73 10.64
CA GLU A 167 -26.06 -14.26 9.87
C GLU A 167 -25.53 -13.20 8.90
N TYR A 168 -24.20 -13.19 8.69
CA TYR A 168 -23.57 -12.17 7.82
C TYR A 168 -24.14 -12.16 6.40
N GLU A 169 -24.34 -13.33 5.78
CA GLU A 169 -24.89 -13.41 4.42
C GLU A 169 -26.32 -12.88 4.34
N ALA A 170 -27.16 -13.14 5.35
CA ALA A 170 -28.50 -12.58 5.43
C ALA A 170 -28.48 -11.05 5.58
N ALA A 171 -27.57 -10.52 6.41
CA ALA A 171 -27.40 -9.08 6.55
C ALA A 171 -26.89 -8.42 5.24
N LYS A 172 -25.97 -9.06 4.54
CA LYS A 172 -25.43 -8.63 3.24
C LYS A 172 -26.50 -8.65 2.15
N GLU A 173 -27.34 -9.69 2.12
CA GLU A 173 -28.46 -9.78 1.18
C GLU A 173 -29.53 -8.71 1.47
N HIS A 174 -29.86 -8.48 2.73
CA HIS A 174 -30.77 -7.43 3.17
C HIS A 174 -30.30 -6.03 2.71
N MET A 175 -29.01 -5.73 2.84
CA MET A 175 -28.44 -4.47 2.34
C MET A 175 -28.40 -4.39 0.82
N GLY A 176 -28.21 -5.50 0.14
CA GLY A 176 -28.32 -5.64 -1.31
C GLY A 176 -27.59 -4.55 -2.09
N LYS A 177 -28.33 -3.79 -2.91
CA LYS A 177 -27.76 -2.71 -3.75
C LYS A 177 -27.22 -1.53 -2.94
N LEU A 178 -27.73 -1.28 -1.72
CA LEU A 178 -27.24 -0.20 -0.85
C LEU A 178 -25.79 -0.44 -0.41
N TYR A 179 -25.36 -1.70 -0.32
CA TYR A 179 -23.96 -2.05 -0.07
C TYR A 179 -23.15 -2.07 -1.36
N ARG A 180 -23.58 -2.85 -2.35
CA ARG A 180 -22.78 -3.18 -3.53
C ARG A 180 -22.51 -1.97 -4.43
N VAL A 181 -23.51 -1.11 -4.64
CA VAL A 181 -23.40 0.00 -5.60
C VAL A 181 -22.42 1.08 -5.12
N PRO A 182 -22.54 1.66 -3.91
CA PRO A 182 -21.60 2.71 -3.47
C PRO A 182 -20.16 2.21 -3.35
N VAL A 183 -19.95 0.98 -2.87
CA VAL A 183 -18.60 0.37 -2.77
C VAL A 183 -17.99 0.19 -4.16
N GLY A 184 -18.74 -0.40 -5.10
CA GLY A 184 -18.29 -0.57 -6.49
C GLY A 184 -18.05 0.75 -7.21
N MET A 185 -18.90 1.75 -7.01
CA MET A 185 -18.70 3.09 -7.57
C MET A 185 -17.45 3.76 -7.00
N GLY A 186 -17.24 3.71 -5.69
CA GLY A 186 -16.06 4.28 -5.04
C GLY A 186 -14.77 3.65 -5.57
N ALA A 187 -14.73 2.31 -5.65
CA ALA A 187 -13.60 1.57 -6.21
C ALA A 187 -13.36 1.91 -7.69
N GLY A 188 -14.41 1.98 -8.51
CA GLY A 188 -14.30 2.32 -9.93
C GLY A 188 -13.80 3.74 -10.17
N VAL A 189 -14.37 4.74 -9.48
CA VAL A 189 -13.95 6.15 -9.58
C VAL A 189 -12.49 6.31 -9.13
N MET A 190 -12.12 5.69 -8.02
CA MET A 190 -10.74 5.66 -7.53
C MET A 190 -9.80 5.01 -8.55
N GLY A 191 -10.21 3.88 -9.15
CA GLY A 191 -9.45 3.20 -10.21
C GLY A 191 -9.18 4.09 -11.41
N ILE A 192 -10.16 4.88 -11.87
CA ILE A 192 -9.98 5.87 -12.95
C ILE A 192 -8.88 6.88 -12.57
N GLY A 193 -8.81 7.33 -11.31
CA GLY A 193 -7.77 8.22 -10.82
C GLY A 193 -6.38 7.60 -10.96
N TYR A 194 -6.21 6.34 -10.58
CA TYR A 194 -4.96 5.60 -10.74
C TYR A 194 -4.57 5.40 -12.21
N TRP A 195 -5.55 5.11 -13.06
CA TRP A 195 -5.29 4.92 -14.50
C TRP A 195 -4.90 6.23 -15.18
N CYS A 196 -5.51 7.35 -14.78
CA CYS A 196 -5.06 8.69 -15.21
C CYS A 196 -3.62 8.97 -14.77
N PHE A 197 -3.26 8.62 -13.51
CA PHE A 197 -1.90 8.73 -13.02
C PHE A 197 -0.93 7.89 -13.85
N ALA A 198 -1.21 6.61 -13.99
CA ALA A 198 -0.36 5.69 -14.72
C ALA A 198 -0.20 6.07 -16.19
N ALA A 199 -1.29 6.41 -16.87
CA ALA A 199 -1.27 6.86 -18.26
C ALA A 199 -0.38 8.09 -18.41
N ASN A 200 -0.50 9.09 -17.53
CA ASN A 200 0.31 10.30 -17.61
C ASN A 200 1.80 10.03 -17.32
N VAL A 201 2.12 9.18 -16.34
CA VAL A 201 3.50 8.75 -16.07
C VAL A 201 4.08 8.05 -17.29
N MET A 202 3.37 7.08 -17.85
CA MET A 202 3.84 6.30 -19.00
C MET A 202 3.98 7.16 -20.26
N LEU A 203 3.00 7.97 -20.58
CA LEU A 203 3.06 8.88 -21.75
C LEU A 203 4.21 9.87 -21.61
N THR A 204 4.39 10.47 -20.43
CA THR A 204 5.51 11.40 -20.16
C THR A 204 6.85 10.70 -20.32
N ALA A 205 7.00 9.50 -19.75
CA ALA A 205 8.22 8.71 -19.84
C ALA A 205 8.51 8.25 -21.27
N PHE A 206 7.49 7.80 -22.03
CA PHE A 206 7.67 7.36 -23.42
C PHE A 206 7.98 8.50 -24.38
N GLN A 207 7.34 9.63 -24.23
CA GLN A 207 7.69 10.82 -25.00
C GLN A 207 9.14 11.25 -24.73
N GLY A 208 9.64 11.06 -23.50
CA GLY A 208 11.03 11.28 -23.13
C GLY A 208 12.04 10.36 -23.82
N ARG A 209 11.62 9.19 -24.35
CA ARG A 209 12.49 8.30 -25.13
C ARG A 209 12.91 8.86 -26.49
N LEU A 210 12.09 9.73 -27.06
CA LEU A 210 12.38 10.37 -28.35
C LEU A 210 13.47 11.43 -28.22
N VAL A 211 13.92 11.73 -26.99
CA VAL A 211 14.94 12.73 -26.71
C VAL A 211 15.83 12.24 -25.57
N ARG A 212 17.11 12.14 -25.86
CA ARG A 212 18.11 11.77 -24.85
C ARG A 212 18.16 12.84 -23.77
N CYS A 213 17.79 12.49 -22.53
CA CYS A 213 18.02 13.38 -21.40
C CYS A 213 19.46 13.15 -20.92
N PRO A 214 20.37 14.14 -21.04
CA PRO A 214 21.76 14.00 -20.64
C PRO A 214 21.98 14.01 -19.11
N LYS A 215 20.88 14.05 -18.32
CA LYS A 215 20.98 14.18 -16.86
C LYS A 215 21.38 12.86 -16.19
N PRO A 216 22.23 12.91 -15.15
CA PRO A 216 22.71 11.73 -14.42
C PRO A 216 21.59 10.87 -13.83
N THR A 217 20.43 11.47 -13.56
CA THR A 217 19.25 10.85 -12.93
C THR A 217 18.23 10.30 -13.92
N GLY A 218 18.42 10.49 -15.23
CA GLY A 218 17.47 10.07 -16.27
C GLY A 218 17.10 8.58 -16.20
N HIS A 219 17.97 7.72 -15.69
CA HIS A 219 17.72 6.29 -15.54
C HIS A 219 16.71 5.95 -14.42
N LEU A 220 16.35 6.90 -13.54
CA LEU A 220 15.45 6.66 -12.40
C LEU A 220 13.98 6.62 -12.80
N TRP A 221 13.60 7.18 -13.96
CA TRP A 221 12.20 7.18 -14.40
C TRP A 221 11.55 5.79 -14.46
N LYS A 222 12.36 4.73 -14.65
CA LYS A 222 11.88 3.36 -14.70
C LYS A 222 11.22 2.90 -13.39
N PHE A 223 11.68 3.42 -12.23
CA PHE A 223 11.03 3.18 -10.95
C PHE A 223 9.61 3.74 -10.94
N LEU A 224 9.45 4.97 -11.47
CA LEU A 224 8.14 5.62 -11.56
C LEU A 224 7.21 4.88 -12.55
N GLY A 225 7.77 4.44 -13.69
CA GLY A 225 7.02 3.65 -14.67
C GLY A 225 6.59 2.28 -14.11
N ALA A 226 7.49 1.55 -13.45
CA ALA A 226 7.16 0.27 -12.82
C ALA A 226 6.14 0.44 -11.68
N GLY A 227 6.32 1.49 -10.85
CA GLY A 227 5.37 1.82 -9.80
C GLY A 227 3.97 2.17 -10.34
N ALA A 228 3.89 2.98 -11.39
CA ALA A 228 2.63 3.29 -12.06
C ALA A 228 1.97 2.03 -12.65
N ALA A 229 2.74 1.12 -13.26
CA ALA A 229 2.26 -0.16 -13.74
C ALA A 229 1.73 -1.04 -12.59
N GLY A 230 2.47 -1.15 -11.48
CA GLY A 230 2.04 -1.90 -10.29
C GLY A 230 0.71 -1.39 -9.73
N LEU A 231 0.56 -0.06 -9.57
CA LEU A 231 -0.71 0.53 -9.15
C LEU A 231 -1.84 0.26 -10.14
N THR A 232 -1.57 0.26 -11.44
CA THR A 232 -2.59 -0.08 -12.45
C THR A 232 -3.10 -1.49 -12.27
N VAL A 233 -2.19 -2.43 -12.11
CA VAL A 233 -2.53 -3.85 -11.91
C VAL A 233 -3.33 -4.06 -10.65
N GLY A 234 -2.80 -3.56 -9.54
CA GLY A 234 -3.47 -3.72 -8.27
C GLY A 234 -4.86 -3.07 -8.25
N THR A 235 -5.03 -1.90 -8.88
CA THR A 235 -6.36 -1.27 -8.97
C THR A 235 -7.31 -1.99 -9.92
N VAL A 236 -6.83 -2.54 -11.03
CA VAL A 236 -7.66 -3.42 -11.89
C VAL A 236 -8.11 -4.65 -11.10
N GLN A 237 -7.18 -5.30 -10.40
CA GLN A 237 -7.49 -6.43 -9.52
C GLN A 237 -8.54 -6.04 -8.47
N GLY A 238 -8.36 -4.93 -7.75
CA GLY A 238 -9.31 -4.45 -6.73
C GLY A 238 -10.70 -4.16 -7.28
N VAL A 239 -10.82 -3.55 -8.47
CA VAL A 239 -12.11 -3.32 -9.12
C VAL A 239 -12.79 -4.63 -9.51
N ILE A 240 -12.01 -5.65 -9.93
CA ILE A 240 -12.55 -6.97 -10.24
C ILE A 240 -13.02 -7.69 -8.96
N GLN A 241 -12.24 -7.64 -7.89
CA GLN A 241 -12.53 -8.33 -6.63
C GLN A 241 -13.83 -7.88 -5.95
N VAL A 242 -14.19 -6.60 -6.07
CA VAL A 242 -15.46 -6.09 -5.51
C VAL A 242 -16.69 -6.43 -6.35
N GLN A 243 -16.52 -7.05 -7.54
CA GLN A 243 -17.67 -7.53 -8.32
C GLN A 243 -18.32 -8.72 -7.60
N PRO A 244 -19.66 -8.79 -7.53
CA PRO A 244 -20.36 -9.78 -6.70
C PRO A 244 -19.91 -11.22 -6.92
N ALA A 245 -19.79 -11.65 -8.19
CA ALA A 245 -19.42 -13.03 -8.50
C ALA A 245 -17.99 -13.38 -8.06
N HIS A 246 -17.07 -12.42 -8.12
CA HIS A 246 -15.68 -12.63 -7.68
C HIS A 246 -15.59 -12.59 -6.14
N ALA A 247 -16.25 -11.62 -5.52
CA ALA A 247 -16.31 -11.53 -4.06
C ALA A 247 -16.88 -12.80 -3.42
N ASP A 248 -17.98 -13.33 -4.01
CA ASP A 248 -18.60 -14.57 -3.54
C ASP A 248 -17.70 -15.81 -3.77
N TRP A 249 -16.93 -15.84 -4.86
CA TRP A 249 -15.97 -16.91 -5.10
C TRP A 249 -14.80 -16.84 -4.11
N LEU A 250 -14.21 -15.66 -3.89
CA LEU A 250 -13.13 -15.44 -2.93
C LEU A 250 -13.56 -15.82 -1.51
N PHE A 251 -14.78 -15.43 -1.10
CA PHE A 251 -15.32 -15.78 0.19
C PHE A 251 -15.47 -17.30 0.37
N ARG A 252 -15.97 -18.02 -0.65
CA ARG A 252 -16.09 -19.48 -0.62
C ARG A 252 -14.76 -20.21 -0.67
N ALA A 253 -13.74 -19.60 -1.28
CA ALA A 253 -12.39 -20.14 -1.30
C ALA A 253 -11.70 -20.07 0.08
N GLY A 254 -12.26 -19.29 1.03
CA GLY A 254 -11.73 -19.17 2.38
C GLY A 254 -10.27 -18.68 2.37
N HIS A 255 -9.43 -19.32 3.16
CA HIS A 255 -8.01 -18.98 3.27
C HIS A 255 -7.25 -19.00 1.92
N ALA A 256 -7.61 -19.88 1.01
CA ALA A 256 -7.04 -19.87 -0.34
C ALA A 256 -7.39 -18.58 -1.12
N GLY A 257 -8.59 -18.02 -0.89
CA GLY A 257 -9.00 -16.74 -1.47
C GLY A 257 -8.18 -15.56 -0.97
N GLU A 258 -7.63 -15.64 0.26
CA GLU A 258 -6.80 -14.58 0.86
C GLU A 258 -5.47 -14.39 0.14
N TRP A 259 -4.92 -15.40 -0.52
CA TRP A 259 -3.77 -15.24 -1.40
C TRP A 259 -4.02 -14.26 -2.54
N ILE A 260 -5.26 -14.19 -3.03
CA ILE A 260 -5.68 -13.24 -4.06
C ILE A 260 -6.04 -11.90 -3.42
N ASP A 261 -6.95 -11.89 -2.45
CA ASP A 261 -7.41 -10.71 -1.71
C ASP A 261 -7.45 -11.02 -0.20
N PRO A 262 -6.61 -10.40 0.62
CA PRO A 262 -5.84 -9.17 0.34
C PRO A 262 -4.38 -9.38 -0.10
N ILE A 263 -3.78 -10.57 0.00
CA ILE A 263 -2.33 -10.73 -0.04
C ILE A 263 -1.72 -10.24 -1.37
N SER A 264 -2.08 -10.85 -2.50
CA SER A 264 -1.50 -10.44 -3.79
C SER A 264 -1.88 -9.00 -4.16
N HIS A 265 -3.14 -8.62 -3.92
CA HIS A 265 -3.64 -7.28 -4.18
C HIS A 265 -2.87 -6.21 -3.41
N ALA A 266 -2.66 -6.41 -2.11
CA ALA A 266 -1.89 -5.48 -1.29
C ALA A 266 -0.43 -5.40 -1.76
N HIS A 267 0.23 -6.53 -2.00
CA HIS A 267 1.64 -6.55 -2.37
C HIS A 267 1.91 -5.89 -3.72
N VAL A 268 1.08 -6.11 -4.74
CA VAL A 268 1.28 -5.43 -6.03
C VAL A 268 1.07 -3.92 -5.94
N ASN A 269 0.10 -3.46 -5.17
CA ASN A 269 -0.12 -2.03 -4.95
C ASN A 269 0.97 -1.39 -4.10
N LEU A 270 1.38 -2.05 -3.01
CA LEU A 270 2.27 -1.47 -2.01
C LEU A 270 3.74 -1.66 -2.39
N VAL A 271 4.14 -2.85 -2.83
CA VAL A 271 5.55 -3.13 -3.16
C VAL A 271 5.86 -2.73 -4.59
N THR A 272 5.16 -3.30 -5.58
CA THR A 272 5.39 -2.94 -6.99
C THR A 272 4.92 -1.51 -7.28
N GLY A 273 3.84 -1.06 -6.64
CA GLY A 273 3.29 0.29 -6.81
C GLY A 273 4.03 1.34 -5.97
N LEU A 274 3.57 1.51 -4.73
CA LEU A 274 3.96 2.62 -3.86
C LEU A 274 5.45 2.62 -3.51
N THR A 275 6.05 1.45 -3.21
CA THR A 275 7.49 1.37 -2.87
C THR A 275 8.38 1.72 -4.05
N MET A 276 8.03 1.26 -5.27
CA MET A 276 8.81 1.61 -6.46
C MET A 276 8.73 3.12 -6.76
N LEU A 277 7.55 3.73 -6.65
CA LEU A 277 7.41 5.18 -6.78
C LEU A 277 8.24 5.91 -5.72
N THR A 278 8.14 5.49 -4.45
CA THR A 278 8.90 6.06 -3.33
C THR A 278 10.40 5.94 -3.56
N ALA A 279 10.89 4.79 -4.01
CA ALA A 279 12.30 4.58 -4.32
C ALA A 279 12.78 5.51 -5.44
N GLY A 280 12.00 5.65 -6.51
CA GLY A 280 12.33 6.54 -7.63
C GLY A 280 12.41 8.00 -7.22
N VAL A 281 11.41 8.51 -6.50
CA VAL A 281 11.40 9.90 -6.03
C VAL A 281 12.46 10.15 -4.96
N LEU A 282 12.67 9.20 -4.03
CA LEU A 282 13.70 9.32 -3.01
C LEU A 282 15.09 9.40 -3.65
N PHE A 283 15.44 8.48 -4.55
CA PHE A 283 16.75 8.51 -5.23
C PHE A 283 16.96 9.81 -6.02
N TYR A 284 15.89 10.36 -6.60
CA TYR A 284 15.95 11.64 -7.30
C TYR A 284 16.18 12.81 -6.34
N LEU A 285 15.54 12.81 -5.17
CA LEU A 285 15.58 13.91 -4.20
C LEU A 285 16.78 13.83 -3.23
N LEU A 286 17.56 12.74 -3.23
CA LEU A 286 18.75 12.60 -2.37
C LEU A 286 19.71 13.82 -2.41
N PRO A 287 20.01 14.44 -3.56
CA PRO A 287 20.85 15.64 -3.58
C PRO A 287 20.31 16.80 -2.75
N LEU A 288 18.98 16.98 -2.71
CA LEU A 288 18.35 18.03 -1.90
C LEU A 288 18.50 17.78 -0.39
N LEU A 289 18.69 16.52 0.01
CA LEU A 289 19.03 16.17 1.39
C LEU A 289 20.51 16.39 1.73
N GLY A 290 21.34 16.76 0.77
CA GLY A 290 22.81 16.73 0.92
C GLY A 290 23.36 15.29 0.97
N ALA A 291 22.64 14.35 0.43
CA ALA A 291 23.01 12.93 0.35
C ALA A 291 23.71 12.62 -0.97
N VAL A 292 24.43 11.50 -1.01
CA VAL A 292 25.12 11.03 -2.22
C VAL A 292 24.23 10.06 -2.99
N PRO A 293 23.76 10.39 -4.21
CA PRO A 293 22.94 9.48 -4.99
C PRO A 293 23.67 8.15 -5.26
N PRO A 294 22.93 7.02 -5.32
CA PRO A 294 23.55 5.75 -5.66
C PRO A 294 24.08 5.78 -7.09
N SER A 295 25.15 5.01 -7.34
CA SER A 295 25.63 4.81 -8.70
C SER A 295 24.52 4.20 -9.58
N ARG A 296 24.57 4.44 -10.88
CA ARG A 296 23.60 3.87 -11.84
C ARG A 296 23.52 2.35 -11.74
N ARG A 297 24.65 1.66 -11.51
CA ARG A 297 24.68 0.19 -11.35
C ARG A 297 23.91 -0.24 -10.11
N LEU A 298 24.13 0.43 -8.97
CA LEU A 298 23.45 0.11 -7.72
C LEU A 298 21.96 0.42 -7.78
N ALA A 299 21.58 1.57 -8.35
CA ALA A 299 20.17 1.89 -8.59
C ALA A 299 19.48 0.85 -9.50
N ASN A 300 20.19 0.38 -10.55
CA ASN A 300 19.67 -0.68 -11.41
C ASN A 300 19.52 -2.02 -10.68
N ALA A 301 20.45 -2.38 -9.81
CA ALA A 301 20.37 -3.58 -8.99
C ALA A 301 19.18 -3.50 -8.01
N CYS A 302 19.00 -2.37 -7.33
CA CYS A 302 17.82 -2.13 -6.49
C CYS A 302 16.51 -2.25 -7.28
N PHE A 303 16.46 -1.65 -8.47
CA PHE A 303 15.29 -1.75 -9.34
C PHE A 303 14.97 -3.20 -9.69
N ALA A 304 15.96 -3.95 -10.17
CA ALA A 304 15.77 -5.33 -10.61
C ALA A 304 15.38 -6.24 -9.43
N ALA A 305 16.00 -6.08 -8.26
CA ALA A 305 15.72 -6.89 -7.08
C ALA A 305 14.33 -6.60 -6.49
N LEU A 306 13.95 -5.32 -6.34
CA LEU A 306 12.62 -4.94 -5.85
C LEU A 306 11.52 -5.41 -6.82
N LEU A 307 11.66 -5.09 -8.11
CA LEU A 307 10.65 -5.45 -9.10
C LEU A 307 10.57 -6.97 -9.28
N GLY A 308 11.72 -7.64 -9.43
CA GLY A 308 11.75 -9.09 -9.63
C GLY A 308 11.20 -9.85 -8.43
N GLY A 309 11.59 -9.49 -7.22
CA GLY A 309 11.10 -10.11 -5.99
C GLY A 309 9.58 -9.89 -5.79
N SER A 310 9.11 -8.64 -5.98
CA SER A 310 7.68 -8.35 -5.83
C SER A 310 6.80 -9.04 -6.88
N LEU A 311 7.26 -9.14 -8.14
CA LEU A 311 6.53 -9.85 -9.19
C LEU A 311 6.55 -11.36 -8.98
N ALA A 312 7.67 -11.93 -8.49
CA ALA A 312 7.76 -13.35 -8.17
C ALA A 312 6.77 -13.71 -7.04
N PHE A 313 6.73 -12.92 -5.97
CA PHE A 313 5.78 -13.12 -4.87
C PHE A 313 4.32 -12.96 -5.34
N TYR A 314 4.03 -11.90 -6.11
CA TYR A 314 2.70 -11.66 -6.67
C TYR A 314 2.21 -12.81 -7.54
N ALA A 315 3.06 -13.33 -8.43
CA ALA A 315 2.72 -14.45 -9.29
C ALA A 315 2.50 -15.73 -8.47
N ALA A 316 3.32 -15.98 -7.44
CA ALA A 316 3.16 -17.12 -6.55
C ALA A 316 1.83 -17.05 -5.79
N ALA A 317 1.54 -15.92 -5.16
CA ALA A 317 0.29 -15.73 -4.41
C ALA A 317 -0.96 -15.88 -5.30
N LEU A 318 -0.95 -15.31 -6.51
CA LEU A 318 -2.05 -15.49 -7.44
C LEU A 318 -2.22 -16.94 -7.88
N TYR A 319 -1.11 -17.63 -8.21
CA TYR A 319 -1.16 -19.03 -8.59
C TYR A 319 -1.78 -19.89 -7.48
N LEU A 320 -1.30 -19.72 -6.24
CA LEU A 320 -1.80 -20.47 -5.09
C LEU A 320 -3.28 -20.16 -4.84
N GLY A 321 -3.65 -18.88 -4.78
CA GLY A 321 -5.02 -18.48 -4.55
C GLY A 321 -6.00 -19.03 -5.60
N PHE A 322 -5.63 -19.04 -6.88
CA PHE A 322 -6.49 -19.63 -7.92
C PHE A 322 -6.47 -21.15 -7.90
N HIS A 323 -5.30 -21.77 -7.72
CA HIS A 323 -5.19 -23.22 -7.72
C HIS A 323 -5.91 -23.84 -6.54
N GLU A 324 -5.58 -23.43 -5.34
CA GLU A 324 -6.18 -23.95 -4.10
C GLU A 324 -7.64 -23.52 -3.95
N GLY A 325 -7.96 -22.25 -4.29
CA GLY A 325 -9.35 -21.78 -4.30
C GLY A 325 -10.26 -22.60 -5.21
N ARG A 326 -9.76 -23.10 -6.36
CA ARG A 326 -10.51 -24.04 -7.21
C ARG A 326 -10.66 -25.41 -6.55
N LEU A 327 -9.64 -25.91 -5.89
CA LEU A 327 -9.73 -27.19 -5.15
C LEU A 327 -10.78 -27.09 -4.04
N VAL A 328 -10.88 -25.95 -3.36
CA VAL A 328 -11.91 -25.71 -2.33
C VAL A 328 -13.29 -25.55 -2.96
N VAL A 329 -13.46 -24.61 -3.90
CA VAL A 329 -14.79 -24.20 -4.40
C VAL A 329 -15.40 -25.22 -5.37
N GLU A 330 -14.58 -25.81 -6.25
CA GLU A 330 -15.01 -26.75 -7.27
C GLU A 330 -14.74 -28.22 -6.87
N GLY A 331 -13.65 -28.47 -6.14
CA GLY A 331 -13.24 -29.81 -5.68
C GLY A 331 -13.85 -30.23 -4.34
N GLY A 332 -14.43 -29.29 -3.57
CA GLY A 332 -15.02 -29.55 -2.26
C GLY A 332 -14.03 -29.93 -1.16
N LEU A 333 -12.74 -29.62 -1.36
CA LEU A 333 -11.71 -29.82 -0.33
C LEU A 333 -11.80 -28.72 0.75
N THR A 334 -11.32 -29.02 1.95
CA THR A 334 -11.08 -27.96 2.93
C THR A 334 -9.86 -27.13 2.50
N PRO A 335 -9.69 -25.88 3.01
CA PRO A 335 -8.51 -25.08 2.70
C PRO A 335 -7.19 -25.82 3.04
N GLU A 336 -7.12 -26.52 4.15
CA GLU A 336 -5.96 -27.28 4.59
C GLU A 336 -5.67 -28.46 3.64
N GLN A 337 -6.70 -29.18 3.20
CA GLN A 337 -6.56 -30.26 2.20
C GLN A 337 -6.11 -29.74 0.85
N ALA A 338 -6.56 -28.53 0.45
CA ALA A 338 -6.15 -27.90 -0.78
C ALA A 338 -4.67 -27.48 -0.74
N GLU A 339 -4.20 -26.94 0.38
CA GLU A 339 -2.79 -26.63 0.62
C GLU A 339 -1.93 -27.90 0.59
N GLU A 340 -2.30 -28.96 1.30
CA GLU A 340 -1.60 -30.25 1.29
C GLU A 340 -1.53 -30.86 -0.12
N ALA A 341 -2.57 -30.66 -0.93
CA ALA A 341 -2.63 -31.12 -2.31
C ALA A 341 -1.78 -30.27 -3.27
N THR A 342 -1.19 -29.15 -2.80
CA THR A 342 -0.37 -28.21 -3.57
C THR A 342 1.12 -28.36 -3.21
N PRO A 343 1.89 -29.28 -3.82
CA PRO A 343 3.25 -29.64 -3.35
C PRO A 343 4.26 -28.49 -3.39
N LEU A 344 4.00 -27.43 -4.17
CA LEU A 344 4.89 -26.29 -4.33
C LEU A 344 4.47 -25.09 -3.46
N HIS A 345 3.44 -25.18 -2.64
CA HIS A 345 2.92 -24.07 -1.85
C HIS A 345 4.04 -23.36 -1.07
N ALA A 346 4.64 -24.05 -0.12
CA ALA A 346 5.71 -23.49 0.72
C ALA A 346 6.92 -23.01 -0.10
N VAL A 347 7.31 -23.74 -1.15
CA VAL A 347 8.45 -23.36 -2.01
C VAL A 347 8.19 -22.05 -2.73
N LEU A 348 7.00 -21.87 -3.29
CA LEU A 348 6.63 -20.66 -4.04
C LEU A 348 6.59 -19.43 -3.12
N ILE A 349 5.96 -19.54 -1.97
CA ILE A 349 5.84 -18.44 -1.01
C ILE A 349 7.20 -18.09 -0.40
N MET A 350 7.96 -19.08 0.07
CA MET A 350 9.27 -18.84 0.65
C MET A 350 10.26 -18.26 -0.37
N THR A 351 10.26 -18.74 -1.60
CA THR A 351 11.16 -18.22 -2.65
C THR A 351 10.76 -16.80 -3.06
N GLY A 352 9.47 -16.55 -3.33
CA GLY A 352 8.98 -15.23 -3.69
C GLY A 352 9.16 -14.20 -2.56
N GLY A 353 8.80 -14.58 -1.33
CA GLY A 353 8.96 -13.74 -0.14
C GLY A 353 10.42 -13.39 0.14
N THR A 354 11.33 -14.38 0.04
CA THR A 354 12.77 -14.16 0.24
C THR A 354 13.35 -13.25 -0.86
N ALA A 355 12.97 -13.45 -2.12
CA ALA A 355 13.41 -12.59 -3.21
C ALA A 355 12.94 -11.14 -3.02
N MET A 356 11.71 -10.95 -2.57
CA MET A 356 11.16 -9.63 -2.25
C MET A 356 11.90 -8.99 -1.05
N LEU A 357 12.16 -9.75 0.01
CA LEU A 357 12.92 -9.30 1.18
C LEU A 357 14.32 -8.82 0.79
N LEU A 358 15.05 -9.60 -0.01
CA LEU A 358 16.39 -9.24 -0.47
C LEU A 358 16.36 -7.94 -1.29
N GLY A 359 15.32 -7.74 -2.12
CA GLY A 359 15.11 -6.49 -2.84
C GLY A 359 14.93 -5.29 -1.90
N PHE A 360 14.09 -5.42 -0.87
CA PHE A 360 13.91 -4.40 0.14
C PHE A 360 15.21 -4.09 0.90
N TRP A 361 15.93 -5.10 1.34
CA TRP A 361 17.13 -4.89 2.13
C TRP A 361 18.28 -4.28 1.31
N LEU A 362 18.38 -4.62 0.02
CA LEU A 362 19.30 -3.94 -0.88
C LEU A 362 18.93 -2.45 -1.04
N PHE A 363 17.63 -2.16 -1.18
CA PHE A 363 17.12 -0.79 -1.22
C PHE A 363 17.45 -0.03 0.08
N LEU A 364 17.12 -0.59 1.24
CA LEU A 364 17.38 0.01 2.54
C LEU A 364 18.87 0.27 2.77
N ALA A 365 19.72 -0.71 2.49
CA ALA A 365 21.18 -0.56 2.62
C ALA A 365 21.70 0.56 1.71
N THR A 366 21.17 0.65 0.49
CA THR A 366 21.51 1.69 -0.48
C THR A 366 21.11 3.07 0.03
N VAL A 367 19.89 3.22 0.54
CA VAL A 367 19.38 4.49 1.08
C VAL A 367 20.15 4.91 2.33
N VAL A 368 20.33 4.02 3.29
CA VAL A 368 21.07 4.30 4.54
C VAL A 368 22.51 4.74 4.23
N ARG A 369 23.18 4.06 3.29
CA ARG A 369 24.52 4.47 2.83
C ARG A 369 24.50 5.85 2.18
N ALA A 370 23.51 6.12 1.31
CA ALA A 370 23.38 7.38 0.59
C ALA A 370 23.20 8.58 1.53
N VAL A 371 22.37 8.43 2.59
CA VAL A 371 22.04 9.51 3.51
C VAL A 371 23.04 9.69 4.67
N ARG A 372 24.09 8.85 4.74
CA ARG A 372 25.12 8.98 5.80
C ARG A 372 25.72 10.38 5.90
N PRO A 373 26.17 11.03 4.80
CA PRO A 373 26.75 12.38 4.87
C PRO A 373 25.71 13.48 5.06
N ALA A 374 24.42 13.21 4.79
CA ALA A 374 23.35 14.18 4.89
C ALA A 374 23.17 14.66 6.35
N ARG A 375 22.75 15.91 6.50
CA ARG A 375 22.44 16.53 7.80
C ARG A 375 21.04 17.11 7.75
N GLY A 376 20.45 17.32 8.92
CA GLY A 376 19.12 17.96 9.02
C GLY A 376 17.96 16.97 9.18
N PRO A 377 16.74 17.51 9.32
CA PRO A 377 15.58 16.73 9.73
C PRO A 377 15.10 15.75 8.67
N ALA A 378 15.21 16.05 7.36
CA ALA A 378 14.79 15.15 6.29
C ALA A 378 15.51 13.79 6.34
N ARG A 379 16.81 13.80 6.70
CA ARG A 379 17.56 12.58 6.98
C ARG A 379 16.92 11.73 8.07
N ALA A 380 16.43 12.37 9.14
CA ALA A 380 15.83 11.65 10.25
C ALA A 380 14.52 10.93 9.83
N PHE A 381 13.68 11.55 8.99
CA PHE A 381 12.50 10.90 8.41
C PHE A 381 12.89 9.69 7.57
N VAL A 382 13.89 9.82 6.70
CA VAL A 382 14.34 8.71 5.85
C VAL A 382 14.88 7.55 6.70
N LEU A 383 15.71 7.84 7.71
CA LEU A 383 16.27 6.80 8.59
C LEU A 383 15.21 6.13 9.47
N ALA A 384 14.27 6.90 10.02
CA ALA A 384 13.17 6.35 10.81
C ALA A 384 12.30 5.42 9.95
N GLY A 385 11.94 5.86 8.73
CA GLY A 385 11.19 5.03 7.81
C GLY A 385 11.95 3.78 7.36
N CYS A 386 13.25 3.88 7.09
CA CYS A 386 14.09 2.72 6.79
C CYS A 386 14.14 1.73 7.96
N GLY A 387 14.21 2.22 9.20
CA GLY A 387 14.17 1.38 10.40
C GLY A 387 12.85 0.60 10.53
N ALA A 388 11.73 1.28 10.34
CA ALA A 388 10.41 0.63 10.34
C ALA A 388 10.26 -0.40 9.21
N LEU A 389 10.69 -0.06 7.99
CA LEU A 389 10.71 -1.00 6.86
C LEU A 389 11.60 -2.21 7.13
N ALA A 390 12.76 -2.04 7.78
CA ALA A 390 13.64 -3.15 8.11
C ALA A 390 12.96 -4.15 9.04
N VAL A 391 12.28 -3.67 10.08
CA VAL A 391 11.55 -4.52 11.03
C VAL A 391 10.32 -5.15 10.37
N GLY A 392 9.50 -4.33 9.71
CA GLY A 392 8.26 -4.81 9.10
C GLY A 392 8.50 -5.81 7.97
N THR A 393 9.49 -5.59 7.10
CA THR A 393 9.82 -6.54 6.02
C THR A 393 10.43 -7.84 6.54
N LEU A 394 11.08 -7.83 7.71
CA LEU A 394 11.57 -9.06 8.34
C LEU A 394 10.44 -9.88 8.94
N GLN A 395 9.38 -9.23 9.45
CA GLN A 395 8.23 -9.94 10.02
C GLN A 395 7.54 -10.84 9.00
N GLY A 396 7.41 -10.42 7.73
CA GLY A 396 6.74 -11.19 6.68
C GLY A 396 7.28 -12.63 6.55
N PRO A 397 8.57 -12.84 6.25
CA PRO A 397 9.16 -14.18 6.22
C PRO A 397 9.07 -14.94 7.55
N VAL A 398 9.18 -14.23 8.69
CA VAL A 398 9.04 -14.88 10.02
C VAL A 398 7.64 -15.47 10.18
N GLN A 399 6.60 -14.79 9.74
CA GLN A 399 5.22 -15.29 9.77
C GLN A 399 5.01 -16.50 8.86
N ALA A 400 5.74 -16.59 7.75
CA ALA A 400 5.66 -17.71 6.81
C ALA A 400 6.43 -18.97 7.27
N PHE A 401 7.18 -18.91 8.37
CA PHE A 401 7.77 -20.13 8.93
C PHE A 401 6.68 -21.05 9.47
N PRO A 402 6.70 -22.36 9.14
CA PRO A 402 5.61 -23.28 9.48
C PRO A 402 5.21 -23.25 10.95
N ALA A 403 6.16 -23.28 11.87
CA ALA A 403 5.89 -23.25 13.30
C ALA A 403 5.27 -21.93 13.78
N VAL A 404 5.59 -20.81 13.14
CA VAL A 404 5.00 -19.49 13.46
C VAL A 404 3.63 -19.38 12.83
N ASN A 405 3.47 -19.81 11.57
CA ASN A 405 2.18 -19.83 10.88
C ASN A 405 1.15 -20.67 11.63
N GLU A 406 1.50 -21.88 12.04
CA GLU A 406 0.65 -22.76 12.87
C GLU A 406 0.23 -22.09 14.20
N LEU A 407 1.14 -21.35 14.84
CA LEU A 407 0.82 -20.60 16.06
C LEU A 407 -0.18 -19.47 15.78
N LEU A 408 -0.01 -18.76 14.65
CA LEU A 408 -0.91 -17.68 14.24
C LEU A 408 -2.30 -18.22 13.88
N GLU A 409 -2.37 -19.32 13.14
CA GLU A 409 -3.63 -20.00 12.80
C GLU A 409 -4.40 -20.47 14.03
N ARG A 410 -3.71 -21.08 14.99
CA ARG A 410 -4.32 -21.46 16.29
C ARG A 410 -4.81 -20.25 17.09
N GLY A 411 -4.22 -19.09 16.88
CA GLY A 411 -4.63 -17.82 17.47
C GLY A 411 -5.87 -17.20 16.83
N GLY A 412 -6.34 -17.73 15.68
CA GLY A 412 -7.51 -17.24 14.96
C GLY A 412 -7.41 -15.74 14.65
N GLU A 413 -8.48 -14.98 14.88
CA GLU A 413 -8.52 -13.53 14.61
C GLU A 413 -7.38 -12.75 15.30
N ALA A 414 -6.89 -13.19 16.45
CA ALA A 414 -5.74 -12.55 17.10
C ALA A 414 -4.43 -12.77 16.31
N GLY A 415 -4.27 -13.95 15.71
CA GLY A 415 -3.17 -14.23 14.79
C GLY A 415 -3.23 -13.35 13.53
N GLU A 416 -4.40 -13.18 12.94
CA GLU A 416 -4.61 -12.28 11.79
C GLU A 416 -4.25 -10.82 12.12
N VAL A 417 -4.55 -10.34 13.34
CA VAL A 417 -4.12 -8.99 13.76
C VAL A 417 -2.60 -8.88 13.75
N ILE A 418 -1.86 -9.89 14.21
CA ILE A 418 -0.38 -9.92 14.16
C ILE A 418 0.08 -9.84 12.70
N VAL A 419 -0.52 -10.62 11.81
CA VAL A 419 -0.20 -10.57 10.36
C VAL A 419 -0.43 -9.17 9.79
N ASN A 420 -1.54 -8.53 10.12
CA ASN A 420 -1.88 -7.20 9.61
C ASN A 420 -0.96 -6.08 10.15
N LEU A 421 -0.40 -6.23 11.35
CA LEU A 421 0.55 -5.26 11.92
C LEU A 421 1.84 -5.15 11.10
N HIS A 422 2.26 -6.22 10.41
CA HIS A 422 3.34 -6.19 9.41
C HIS A 422 3.09 -5.12 8.32
N ALA A 423 1.90 -5.12 7.73
CA ALA A 423 1.54 -4.15 6.71
C ALA A 423 1.50 -2.72 7.29
N GLN A 424 0.92 -2.55 8.49
CA GLN A 424 0.82 -1.24 9.12
C GLN A 424 2.20 -0.64 9.43
N LEU A 425 3.14 -1.41 9.97
CA LEU A 425 4.49 -0.92 10.23
C LEU A 425 5.22 -0.52 8.94
N ASN A 426 5.15 -1.35 7.91
CA ASN A 426 5.77 -1.07 6.61
C ASN A 426 5.18 0.20 5.97
N MET A 427 3.86 0.37 6.03
CA MET A 427 3.19 1.49 5.39
C MET A 427 3.30 2.77 6.23
N LEU A 428 2.79 2.76 7.46
CA LEU A 428 2.70 3.99 8.26
C LEU A 428 4.05 4.38 8.85
N GLY A 429 4.78 3.43 9.42
CA GLY A 429 6.10 3.67 10.01
C GLY A 429 7.21 3.80 8.96
N GLY A 430 7.09 3.06 7.87
CA GLY A 430 8.06 3.01 6.79
C GLY A 430 7.80 4.05 5.71
N LEU A 431 6.96 3.70 4.73
CA LEU A 431 6.78 4.53 3.53
C LEU A 431 6.17 5.89 3.82
N MET A 432 5.14 5.98 4.68
CA MET A 432 4.51 7.27 4.98
C MET A 432 5.47 8.24 5.66
N VAL A 433 6.28 7.78 6.61
CA VAL A 433 7.28 8.63 7.27
C VAL A 433 8.29 9.15 6.25
N ILE A 434 8.78 8.31 5.33
CA ILE A 434 9.68 8.76 4.24
C ILE A 434 8.97 9.78 3.35
N LEU A 435 7.77 9.48 2.87
CA LEU A 435 7.01 10.34 1.95
C LEU A 435 6.68 11.71 2.57
N VAL A 436 6.27 11.74 3.83
CA VAL A 436 6.02 12.98 4.58
C VAL A 436 7.31 13.80 4.70
N GLY A 437 8.44 13.17 5.02
CA GLY A 437 9.74 13.84 5.07
C GLY A 437 10.15 14.44 3.72
N LEU A 438 9.92 13.71 2.62
CA LEU A 438 10.19 14.19 1.26
C LEU A 438 9.23 15.30 0.83
N ALA A 439 7.96 15.23 1.22
CA ALA A 439 6.97 16.27 0.94
C ALA A 439 7.33 17.58 1.66
N LEU A 440 7.71 17.52 2.93
CA LEU A 440 8.18 18.68 3.68
C LEU A 440 9.46 19.27 3.08
N LEU A 441 10.40 18.43 2.65
CA LEU A 441 11.61 18.86 1.95
C LEU A 441 11.26 19.59 0.66
N LEU A 442 10.33 19.05 -0.12
CA LEU A 442 9.93 19.66 -1.38
C LEU A 442 9.17 20.97 -1.19
N LEU A 443 8.28 21.05 -0.20
CA LEU A 443 7.57 22.30 0.13
C LEU A 443 8.55 23.41 0.53
N ALA A 444 9.62 23.07 1.26
CA ALA A 444 10.68 24.03 1.59
C ALA A 444 11.48 24.46 0.35
N GLU A 445 11.83 23.53 -0.54
CA GLU A 445 12.53 23.81 -1.80
C GLU A 445 11.71 24.70 -2.73
N LEU A 446 10.39 24.54 -2.74
CA LEU A 446 9.46 25.35 -3.52
C LEU A 446 9.19 26.74 -2.91
N GLY A 447 9.76 27.03 -1.74
CA GLY A 447 9.55 28.29 -1.03
C GLY A 447 8.12 28.48 -0.50
N VAL A 448 7.32 27.41 -0.45
CA VAL A 448 5.94 27.46 0.07
C VAL A 448 5.95 27.68 1.57
N ARG A 449 6.91 27.06 2.25
CA ARG A 449 7.18 27.27 3.69
C ARG A 449 8.66 27.12 3.99
N GLU A 450 9.10 27.81 5.06
CA GLU A 450 10.42 27.50 5.62
C GLU A 450 10.41 26.06 6.16
N TRP A 451 11.56 25.38 6.03
CA TRP A 451 11.74 24.06 6.63
C TRP A 451 11.39 24.13 8.11
N PRO A 452 10.37 23.41 8.56
CA PRO A 452 9.74 23.78 9.80
C PRO A 452 10.65 23.49 11.00
N ARG A 453 10.81 24.50 11.85
CA ARG A 453 11.15 24.29 13.27
C ARG A 453 10.28 23.19 13.88
N HIS A 454 9.15 22.89 13.25
CA HIS A 454 8.12 21.93 13.60
C HIS A 454 8.34 20.50 13.06
N ALA A 455 9.34 20.22 12.20
CA ALA A 455 9.57 18.87 11.67
C ALA A 455 9.70 17.78 12.75
N ARG A 456 10.26 18.16 13.93
CA ARG A 456 10.31 17.27 15.10
C ARG A 456 8.94 16.92 15.67
N PHE A 457 7.97 17.83 15.55
CA PHE A 457 6.58 17.62 16.01
C PHE A 457 5.77 16.77 15.02
N VAL A 458 6.24 16.63 13.79
CA VAL A 458 5.73 15.66 12.83
C VAL A 458 6.37 14.29 13.06
N LEU A 459 7.71 14.21 13.01
CA LEU A 459 8.45 12.96 13.05
C LEU A 459 8.25 12.18 14.34
N LYS A 460 8.53 12.82 15.49
CA LYS A 460 8.55 12.11 16.77
C LYS A 460 7.19 11.53 17.16
N PRO A 461 6.06 12.27 17.10
CA PRO A 461 4.77 11.70 17.42
C PRO A 461 4.31 10.66 16.39
N ALA A 462 4.50 10.91 15.08
CA ALA A 462 4.09 9.96 14.05
C ALA A 462 4.88 8.64 14.15
N SER A 463 6.22 8.70 14.11
CA SER A 463 7.04 7.47 14.13
C SER A 463 7.02 6.79 15.50
N GLY A 464 7.04 7.57 16.60
CA GLY A 464 6.92 7.03 17.95
C GLY A 464 5.56 6.38 18.20
N GLY A 465 4.47 7.04 17.77
CA GLY A 465 3.12 6.49 17.85
C GLY A 465 2.99 5.18 17.09
N VAL A 466 3.47 5.12 15.83
CA VAL A 466 3.45 3.87 15.04
C VAL A 466 4.29 2.78 15.70
N ALA A 467 5.48 3.09 16.21
CA ALA A 467 6.35 2.10 16.85
C ALA A 467 5.71 1.52 18.13
N VAL A 468 5.12 2.37 18.97
CA VAL A 468 4.41 1.93 20.18
C VAL A 468 3.16 1.11 19.81
N TYR A 469 2.38 1.60 18.83
CA TYR A 469 1.19 0.90 18.35
C TYR A 469 1.51 -0.51 17.82
N TYR A 470 2.57 -0.62 17.03
CA TYR A 470 3.06 -1.88 16.50
C TYR A 470 3.51 -2.83 17.62
N ALA A 471 4.41 -2.37 18.50
CA ALA A 471 4.97 -3.22 19.56
C ALA A 471 3.88 -3.68 20.55
N ALA A 472 2.99 -2.75 20.95
CA ALA A 472 1.87 -3.10 21.83
C ALA A 472 0.85 -3.99 21.12
N GLY A 473 0.56 -3.72 19.85
CA GLY A 473 -0.33 -4.55 19.04
C GLY A 473 0.18 -6.00 18.94
N ILE A 474 1.46 -6.20 18.63
CA ILE A 474 2.09 -7.54 18.64
C ILE A 474 1.97 -8.20 20.02
N ALA A 475 2.33 -7.50 21.10
CA ALA A 475 2.31 -8.06 22.44
C ALA A 475 0.89 -8.46 22.89
N LEU A 476 -0.08 -7.55 22.72
CA LEU A 476 -1.47 -7.80 23.11
C LEU A 476 -2.11 -8.89 22.26
N SER A 477 -1.87 -8.89 20.94
CA SER A 477 -2.41 -9.94 20.06
C SER A 477 -1.74 -11.30 20.31
N ALA A 478 -0.46 -11.36 20.67
CA ALA A 478 0.19 -12.61 21.07
C ALA A 478 -0.41 -13.19 22.35
N VAL A 479 -0.73 -12.34 23.33
CA VAL A 479 -1.45 -12.77 24.55
C VAL A 479 -2.86 -13.24 24.21
N ALA A 480 -3.59 -12.50 23.35
CA ALA A 480 -4.93 -12.90 22.90
C ALA A 480 -4.88 -14.24 22.15
N ALA A 481 -3.93 -14.42 21.21
CA ALA A 481 -3.76 -15.66 20.47
C ALA A 481 -3.46 -16.86 21.39
N SER A 482 -2.61 -16.66 22.40
CA SER A 482 -2.34 -17.70 23.41
C SER A 482 -3.60 -18.10 24.20
N ARG A 483 -4.47 -17.14 24.53
CA ARG A 483 -5.74 -17.40 25.23
C ARG A 483 -6.74 -18.12 24.33
N VAL A 484 -6.84 -17.72 23.06
CA VAL A 484 -7.67 -18.39 22.05
C VAL A 484 -7.20 -19.83 21.85
N ALA A 485 -5.90 -20.07 21.73
CA ALA A 485 -5.32 -21.42 21.67
C ALA A 485 -5.62 -22.24 22.94
N GLY A 486 -5.78 -21.57 24.09
CA GLY A 486 -6.25 -22.16 25.37
C GLY A 486 -7.78 -22.37 25.47
N ARG A 487 -8.51 -22.26 24.34
CA ARG A 487 -9.96 -22.47 24.18
C ARG A 487 -10.87 -21.32 24.67
N GLU A 488 -10.36 -20.10 24.89
CA GLU A 488 -11.20 -18.93 25.03
C GLU A 488 -11.73 -18.50 23.66
N THR A 489 -12.89 -17.83 23.62
CA THR A 489 -13.33 -17.16 22.40
C THR A 489 -12.49 -15.89 22.17
N TYR A 490 -12.35 -15.46 20.94
CA TYR A 490 -11.64 -14.22 20.63
C TYR A 490 -12.22 -13.02 21.40
N GLY A 491 -13.55 -12.90 21.47
CA GLY A 491 -14.21 -11.87 22.26
C GLY A 491 -13.84 -11.88 23.74
N GLN A 492 -13.75 -13.06 24.36
CA GLN A 492 -13.30 -13.19 25.76
C GLN A 492 -11.84 -12.79 25.95
N ALA A 493 -10.97 -13.22 25.03
CA ALA A 493 -9.55 -12.87 25.06
C ALA A 493 -9.33 -11.36 24.92
N VAL A 494 -10.07 -10.71 23.98
CA VAL A 494 -10.02 -9.25 23.76
C VAL A 494 -10.57 -8.48 24.97
N ALA A 495 -11.73 -8.88 25.50
CA ALA A 495 -12.33 -8.24 26.68
C ALA A 495 -11.40 -8.23 27.90
N ALA A 496 -10.65 -9.32 28.10
CA ALA A 496 -9.67 -9.40 29.20
C ALA A 496 -8.46 -8.45 29.01
N LEU A 497 -8.20 -8.04 27.76
CA LEU A 497 -7.10 -7.13 27.42
C LEU A 497 -7.55 -5.68 27.20
N GLU A 498 -8.86 -5.42 27.25
CA GLU A 498 -9.46 -4.09 27.00
C GLU A 498 -8.77 -2.95 27.77
N PRO A 499 -8.48 -3.04 29.09
CA PRO A 499 -7.82 -1.97 29.82
C PRO A 499 -6.43 -1.64 29.26
N TRP A 500 -5.68 -2.65 28.85
CA TRP A 500 -4.34 -2.49 28.28
C TRP A 500 -4.39 -1.94 26.86
N GLN A 501 -5.36 -2.38 26.04
CA GLN A 501 -5.59 -1.83 24.71
C GLN A 501 -5.89 -0.33 24.80
N ALA A 502 -6.82 0.09 25.67
CA ALA A 502 -7.15 1.49 25.88
C ALA A 502 -5.95 2.30 26.38
N LEU A 503 -5.21 1.76 27.36
CA LEU A 503 -4.08 2.45 27.98
C LEU A 503 -2.90 2.66 27.04
N VAL A 504 -2.68 1.78 26.04
CA VAL A 504 -1.48 1.82 25.20
C VAL A 504 -1.81 2.16 23.74
N LEU A 505 -2.81 1.51 23.13
CA LEU A 505 -3.10 1.71 21.71
C LEU A 505 -3.77 3.06 21.42
N VAL A 506 -4.62 3.56 22.33
CA VAL A 506 -5.25 4.89 22.14
C VAL A 506 -4.21 6.02 22.23
N PRO A 507 -3.34 6.11 23.24
CA PRO A 507 -2.25 7.10 23.26
C PRO A 507 -1.30 6.98 22.06
N ALA A 508 -0.97 5.75 21.62
CA ALA A 508 -0.14 5.54 20.45
C ALA A 508 -0.81 6.09 19.18
N ALA A 509 -2.09 5.80 18.97
CA ALA A 509 -2.88 6.34 17.87
C ALA A 509 -3.03 7.87 17.93
N LEU A 510 -3.19 8.45 19.13
CA LEU A 510 -3.16 9.91 19.33
C LEU A 510 -1.79 10.50 18.96
N GLY A 511 -0.70 9.81 19.22
CA GLY A 511 0.64 10.19 18.76
C GLY A 511 0.71 10.25 17.24
N VAL A 512 0.19 9.24 16.55
CA VAL A 512 0.11 9.20 15.07
C VAL A 512 -0.74 10.36 14.55
N LEU A 513 -1.91 10.59 15.15
CA LEU A 513 -2.81 11.69 14.80
C LEU A 513 -2.12 13.05 14.98
N ALA A 514 -1.45 13.28 16.12
CA ALA A 514 -0.73 14.53 16.38
C ALA A 514 0.37 14.78 15.34
N GLY A 515 1.15 13.75 14.99
CA GLY A 515 2.21 13.85 13.99
C GLY A 515 1.68 14.18 12.58
N PHE A 516 0.66 13.50 12.11
CA PHE A 516 0.08 13.77 10.80
C PHE A 516 -0.76 15.06 10.76
N SER A 517 -1.39 15.44 11.88
CA SER A 517 -2.01 16.78 12.00
C SER A 517 -0.99 17.90 11.89
N ALA A 518 0.18 17.75 12.54
CA ALA A 518 1.27 18.70 12.40
C ALA A 518 1.82 18.76 10.96
N PHE A 519 1.83 17.65 10.22
CA PHE A 519 2.16 17.64 8.79
C PHE A 519 1.10 18.37 7.95
N ALA A 520 -0.18 18.07 8.14
CA ALA A 520 -1.26 18.69 7.38
C ALA A 520 -1.35 20.22 7.63
N ALA A 521 -0.96 20.68 8.83
CA ALA A 521 -0.87 22.09 9.18
C ALA A 521 0.41 22.77 8.65
N ALA A 522 1.41 21.99 8.30
CA ALA A 522 2.67 22.47 7.73
C ALA A 522 2.57 22.76 6.24
#